data_58c0b25f0b115e6b7d406dd48e4447e3
#
_entry.id   58c0b25f0b115e6b7d406dd48e4447e3
#
_cell.length_a   1.000
_cell.length_b   1.000
_cell.length_c   1.000
_cell.angle_alpha   90.00
_cell.angle_beta   90.00
_cell.angle_gamma   90.00
#
_symmetry.space_group_name_H-M   'P 1'
#
loop_
_entity.id
_entity.type
_entity.pdbx_description
1 polymer ?
#
loop_
_entity_poly.entity_id
_entity_poly.type
_entity_poly.pdbx_seq_one_letter_code
_entity_poly.pdbx_strand_id
1 'polypeptide(L)'
;MKRTSSLLIILLATCLLAAKTTSQRPQSFVATWATAMEPTGQGDMPRTTDLTDCSLREIVHVSLGGEQVRLRFSNIFGSEAVDIKSVFIADARDSLDIEASTARYLTFKGQRGVRIERGQAVVSDVLRYHLRPLQRLSITICYGQAPQNATSHRGSRTTSFIMPGGVKPKQPFVATERVDHWYNLAAIEVAVGEGEAAKKPEVVAIIGNSITDGRGSTTNAQNRWTDRMAEQLQGTVGVLNLGIGGNCVVRGGLSQPAVERFDRDVLEQEGVTRVIVFQGVNDIGGSNNVEQTAKELIEAYETFIRKAHERGLKIYGATITPFGQSNYWSHFHEAARTTVNEWIRKSGKFDGVLDFDLLMRDMNNPTQLRQEWQEDWLHPNATGYHAMGEFAGQWLRRQ
;
A
#
# COMPACT_ATOMS: atom_id res chain seq x y z
N MET A 1 -19.63 -91.12 29.80
CA MET A 1 -20.05 -90.12 28.83
C MET A 1 -19.61 -88.75 29.35
N LYS A 2 -18.51 -88.21 28.85
CA LYS A 2 -17.99 -86.85 29.20
C LYS A 2 -18.16 -85.95 27.99
N ARG A 3 -18.97 -84.89 28.11
CA ARG A 3 -19.12 -83.91 27.09
C ARG A 3 -18.05 -82.78 27.31
N THR A 4 -17.17 -82.61 26.37
CA THR A 4 -16.23 -81.48 26.31
C THR A 4 -16.85 -80.35 25.54
N SER A 5 -17.04 -79.25 26.19
CA SER A 5 -17.48 -77.98 25.56
C SER A 5 -16.26 -77.20 25.14
N SER A 6 -16.10 -77.00 23.84
CA SER A 6 -15.05 -76.14 23.28
C SER A 6 -15.54 -74.67 23.32
N LEU A 7 -14.82 -73.81 24.04
CA LEU A 7 -15.04 -72.35 24.10
C LEU A 7 -14.29 -71.69 22.92
N LEU A 8 -15.05 -71.11 21.99
CA LEU A 8 -14.51 -70.37 20.88
C LEU A 8 -14.29 -68.87 21.32
N ILE A 9 -13.04 -68.43 21.48
CA ILE A 9 -12.68 -67.06 21.80
C ILE A 9 -12.52 -66.30 20.48
N ILE A 10 -13.48 -65.37 20.19
CA ILE A 10 -13.39 -64.49 19.07
C ILE A 10 -12.61 -63.26 19.53
N LEU A 11 -11.38 -63.10 19.04
CA LEU A 11 -10.57 -61.89 19.22
C LEU A 11 -11.05 -60.80 18.25
N LEU A 12 -11.77 -59.80 18.75
CA LEU A 12 -12.08 -58.59 17.98
C LEU A 12 -10.85 -57.69 17.98
N ALA A 13 -10.14 -57.64 16.87
CA ALA A 13 -9.07 -56.65 16.64
C ALA A 13 -9.70 -55.31 16.24
N THR A 14 -9.85 -54.39 17.18
CA THR A 14 -10.21 -53.00 16.92
C THR A 14 -8.99 -52.28 16.36
N CYS A 15 -8.93 -52.11 15.03
CA CYS A 15 -8.02 -51.19 14.39
C CYS A 15 -8.43 -49.74 14.75
N LEU A 16 -7.78 -49.12 15.72
CA LEU A 16 -7.81 -47.67 15.92
C LEU A 16 -7.04 -47.03 14.75
N LEU A 17 -7.77 -46.55 13.74
CA LEU A 17 -7.23 -45.55 12.82
C LEU A 17 -7.04 -44.26 13.61
N ALA A 18 -5.82 -43.99 14.07
CA ALA A 18 -5.42 -42.66 14.54
C ALA A 18 -5.42 -41.73 13.33
N ALA A 19 -6.50 -41.02 13.13
CA ALA A 19 -6.52 -39.88 12.23
C ALA A 19 -5.45 -38.90 12.74
N LYS A 20 -4.30 -38.83 12.03
CA LYS A 20 -3.35 -37.76 12.22
C LYS A 20 -4.07 -36.45 11.85
N THR A 21 -4.60 -35.75 12.83
CA THR A 21 -4.96 -34.36 12.70
C THR A 21 -3.64 -33.62 12.47
N THR A 22 -3.26 -33.44 11.22
CA THR A 22 -2.24 -32.48 10.84
C THR A 22 -2.80 -31.12 11.27
N SER A 23 -2.31 -30.63 12.40
CA SER A 23 -2.50 -29.24 12.79
C SER A 23 -1.93 -28.40 11.65
N GLN A 24 -2.79 -27.96 10.73
CA GLN A 24 -2.38 -27.00 9.71
C GLN A 24 -1.93 -25.75 10.47
N ARG A 25 -0.65 -25.43 10.35
CA ARG A 25 -0.15 -24.14 10.83
C ARG A 25 -1.00 -23.04 10.18
N PRO A 26 -1.37 -21.98 10.90
CA PRO A 26 -2.13 -20.90 10.29
C PRO A 26 -1.35 -20.36 9.09
N GLN A 27 -2.02 -20.28 7.95
CA GLN A 27 -1.45 -19.78 6.71
C GLN A 27 -0.95 -18.35 6.93
N SER A 28 0.33 -18.07 6.63
CA SER A 28 0.90 -16.74 6.71
C SER A 28 0.69 -15.99 5.40
N PHE A 29 0.51 -14.67 5.52
CA PHE A 29 0.33 -13.77 4.41
C PHE A 29 1.41 -12.69 4.40
N VAL A 30 1.60 -12.06 3.25
CA VAL A 30 2.41 -10.85 3.09
C VAL A 30 1.68 -9.88 2.17
N ALA A 31 1.81 -8.58 2.44
CA ALA A 31 1.21 -7.56 1.60
C ALA A 31 1.95 -7.45 0.26
N THR A 32 1.19 -7.42 -0.82
CA THR A 32 1.68 -7.20 -2.19
C THR A 32 1.35 -5.82 -2.73
N TRP A 33 0.32 -5.20 -2.17
CA TRP A 33 -0.09 -3.84 -2.45
C TRP A 33 -0.77 -3.26 -1.20
N ALA A 34 -0.52 -2.00 -0.91
CA ALA A 34 -1.26 -1.23 0.09
C ALA A 34 -1.21 0.26 -0.26
N THR A 35 -2.16 0.99 0.26
CA THR A 35 -2.19 2.46 0.19
C THR A 35 -2.53 3.04 1.56
N ALA A 36 -2.08 4.27 1.81
CA ALA A 36 -2.43 5.00 3.03
C ALA A 36 -3.86 5.55 2.92
N MET A 37 -4.70 5.18 3.87
CA MET A 37 -6.09 5.66 3.89
C MET A 37 -6.18 7.08 4.44
N GLU A 38 -7.07 7.87 3.84
CA GLU A 38 -7.33 9.27 4.13
C GLU A 38 -8.83 9.55 4.33
N PRO A 39 -9.18 10.60 5.10
CA PRO A 39 -10.54 11.11 5.07
C PRO A 39 -10.81 11.75 3.69
N THR A 40 -11.97 11.46 3.11
CA THR A 40 -12.40 12.07 1.84
C THR A 40 -12.93 13.48 2.10
N GLY A 41 -12.39 14.47 1.37
CA GLY A 41 -12.97 15.81 1.34
C GLY A 41 -14.20 15.88 0.43
N GLN A 42 -14.99 16.95 0.55
CA GLN A 42 -16.17 17.14 -0.33
C GLN A 42 -15.83 17.13 -1.83
N GLY A 43 -14.65 17.66 -2.19
CA GLY A 43 -14.19 17.69 -3.59
C GLY A 43 -13.67 16.37 -4.13
N ASP A 44 -13.44 15.39 -3.26
CA ASP A 44 -12.87 14.08 -3.60
C ASP A 44 -13.93 12.97 -3.64
N MET A 45 -15.20 13.28 -3.27
CA MET A 45 -16.34 12.37 -3.49
C MET A 45 -16.80 12.42 -4.95
N PRO A 46 -17.33 11.32 -5.49
CA PRO A 46 -17.94 11.33 -6.82
C PRO A 46 -19.04 12.39 -6.91
N ARG A 47 -19.12 13.07 -8.06
CA ARG A 47 -20.05 14.20 -8.22
C ARG A 47 -21.50 13.76 -8.47
N THR A 48 -21.68 12.60 -9.07
CA THR A 48 -23.00 12.09 -9.50
C THR A 48 -23.59 11.09 -8.52
N THR A 49 -22.76 10.47 -7.70
CA THR A 49 -23.18 9.52 -6.67
C THR A 49 -22.32 9.73 -5.42
N ASP A 50 -22.88 9.47 -4.27
CA ASP A 50 -22.15 9.40 -3.00
C ASP A 50 -21.64 7.97 -2.71
N LEU A 51 -21.36 7.18 -3.75
CA LEU A 51 -21.08 5.75 -3.74
C LEU A 51 -22.27 4.85 -3.33
N THR A 52 -23.41 5.42 -2.93
CA THR A 52 -24.61 4.63 -2.62
C THR A 52 -25.19 4.00 -3.87
N ASP A 53 -25.56 2.71 -3.79
CA ASP A 53 -26.15 1.92 -4.87
C ASP A 53 -25.42 2.03 -6.22
N CYS A 54 -24.08 1.97 -6.18
CA CYS A 54 -23.24 2.02 -7.37
C CYS A 54 -22.23 0.86 -7.40
N SER A 55 -21.58 0.68 -8.54
CA SER A 55 -20.39 -0.14 -8.69
C SER A 55 -19.18 0.74 -8.98
N LEU A 56 -18.15 0.57 -8.19
CA LEU A 56 -16.85 1.20 -8.34
C LEU A 56 -15.84 0.15 -8.85
N ARG A 57 -15.09 0.49 -9.89
CA ARG A 57 -13.98 -0.34 -10.39
C ARG A 57 -12.68 0.39 -10.22
N GLU A 58 -11.79 -0.21 -9.45
CA GLU A 58 -10.45 0.28 -9.14
C GLU A 58 -9.40 -0.63 -9.78
N ILE A 59 -8.29 -0.04 -10.21
CA ILE A 59 -7.16 -0.77 -10.77
C ILE A 59 -5.95 -0.52 -9.88
N VAL A 60 -5.24 -1.58 -9.55
CA VAL A 60 -4.00 -1.53 -8.77
C VAL A 60 -2.90 -2.32 -9.46
N HIS A 61 -1.65 -2.00 -9.16
CA HIS A 61 -0.46 -2.69 -9.64
C HIS A 61 0.21 -3.38 -8.44
N VAL A 62 0.11 -4.70 -8.38
CA VAL A 62 0.68 -5.49 -7.28
C VAL A 62 2.16 -5.76 -7.51
N SER A 63 2.92 -5.95 -6.43
CA SER A 63 4.35 -6.26 -6.51
C SER A 63 4.63 -7.77 -6.52
N LEU A 64 4.07 -8.51 -5.56
CA LEU A 64 4.24 -9.97 -5.46
C LEU A 64 3.11 -10.73 -6.14
N GLY A 65 3.37 -11.95 -6.55
CA GLY A 65 2.36 -12.92 -6.96
C GLY A 65 2.08 -13.98 -5.89
N GLY A 66 1.05 -14.80 -6.14
CA GLY A 66 0.67 -15.92 -5.28
C GLY A 66 -0.56 -16.64 -5.77
N GLU A 67 -0.85 -17.82 -5.17
CA GLU A 67 -2.00 -18.66 -5.55
C GLU A 67 -3.25 -18.39 -4.72
N GLN A 68 -3.11 -17.61 -3.66
CA GLN A 68 -4.21 -17.25 -2.77
C GLN A 68 -4.04 -15.80 -2.34
N VAL A 69 -5.15 -15.09 -2.30
CA VAL A 69 -5.20 -13.67 -1.96
C VAL A 69 -6.28 -13.40 -0.90
N ARG A 70 -6.11 -12.35 -0.13
CA ARG A 70 -7.16 -11.71 0.67
C ARG A 70 -7.01 -10.20 0.57
N LEU A 71 -8.13 -9.49 0.66
CA LEU A 71 -8.16 -8.04 0.52
C LEU A 71 -8.68 -7.41 1.82
N ARG A 72 -8.07 -6.28 2.19
CA ARG A 72 -8.48 -5.47 3.34
C ARG A 72 -9.27 -4.26 2.84
N PHE A 73 -10.44 -4.04 3.43
CA PHE A 73 -11.28 -2.88 3.21
C PHE A 73 -11.39 -2.07 4.49
N SER A 74 -11.35 -0.74 4.37
CA SER A 74 -11.27 0.18 5.50
C SER A 74 -12.38 1.23 5.44
N ASN A 75 -12.99 1.50 6.60
CA ASN A 75 -13.92 2.59 6.83
C ASN A 75 -13.48 3.43 8.04
N ILE A 76 -12.16 3.55 8.25
CA ILE A 76 -11.59 4.21 9.44
C ILE A 76 -11.91 5.70 9.50
N PHE A 77 -12.13 6.35 8.37
CA PHE A 77 -12.46 7.77 8.26
C PHE A 77 -13.90 8.03 7.81
N GLY A 78 -14.65 6.99 7.49
CA GLY A 78 -16.05 7.15 7.09
C GLY A 78 -16.90 7.81 8.17
N SER A 79 -17.82 8.69 7.78
CA SER A 79 -18.74 9.35 8.70
C SER A 79 -19.79 8.39 9.29
N GLU A 80 -20.13 7.35 8.55
CA GLU A 80 -21.12 6.32 8.90
C GLU A 80 -20.62 4.94 8.44
N ALA A 81 -21.39 3.90 8.69
CA ALA A 81 -21.11 2.56 8.19
C ALA A 81 -21.24 2.52 6.65
N VAL A 82 -20.48 1.64 6.01
CA VAL A 82 -20.57 1.35 4.58
C VAL A 82 -21.06 -0.10 4.37
N ASP A 83 -22.07 -0.27 3.51
CA ASP A 83 -22.57 -1.57 3.09
C ASP A 83 -21.97 -1.94 1.73
N ILE A 84 -21.17 -2.97 1.68
CA ILE A 84 -20.65 -3.57 0.45
C ILE A 84 -21.52 -4.79 0.15
N LYS A 85 -22.25 -4.77 -0.96
CA LYS A 85 -23.12 -5.88 -1.41
C LYS A 85 -22.32 -7.04 -1.97
N SER A 86 -21.25 -6.73 -2.70
CA SER A 86 -20.32 -7.74 -3.22
C SER A 86 -19.03 -7.09 -3.72
N VAL A 87 -17.96 -7.89 -3.73
CA VAL A 87 -16.69 -7.53 -4.37
C VAL A 87 -16.27 -8.66 -5.27
N PHE A 88 -15.77 -8.36 -6.45
CA PHE A 88 -15.04 -9.34 -7.26
C PHE A 88 -13.73 -8.73 -7.80
N ILE A 89 -12.75 -9.60 -7.98
CA ILE A 89 -11.46 -9.26 -8.59
C ILE A 89 -11.34 -9.96 -9.94
N ALA A 90 -10.58 -9.38 -10.85
CA ALA A 90 -10.27 -9.94 -12.15
C ALA A 90 -8.94 -9.39 -12.69
N ASP A 91 -8.32 -10.08 -13.64
CA ASP A 91 -7.20 -9.54 -14.40
C ASP A 91 -7.66 -8.30 -15.16
N ALA A 92 -6.96 -7.18 -14.99
CA ALA A 92 -7.22 -5.99 -15.78
C ALA A 92 -6.64 -6.16 -17.19
N ARG A 93 -7.44 -5.85 -18.22
CA ARG A 93 -6.98 -5.80 -19.62
C ARG A 93 -6.36 -4.43 -19.93
N ASP A 94 -7.06 -3.39 -19.52
CA ASP A 94 -6.62 -2.00 -19.59
C ASP A 94 -7.08 -1.23 -18.35
N SER A 95 -7.43 0.04 -18.49
CA SER A 95 -7.91 0.86 -17.37
C SER A 95 -9.36 0.57 -16.96
N LEU A 96 -10.21 0.04 -17.85
CA LEU A 96 -11.65 -0.22 -17.57
C LEU A 96 -11.99 -1.70 -17.72
N ASP A 97 -11.50 -2.35 -18.78
CA ASP A 97 -11.93 -3.70 -19.15
C ASP A 97 -11.20 -4.78 -18.35
N ILE A 98 -11.90 -5.88 -18.13
CA ILE A 98 -11.39 -7.03 -17.37
C ILE A 98 -11.40 -8.29 -18.22
N GLU A 99 -10.54 -9.25 -17.87
CA GLU A 99 -10.68 -10.61 -18.36
C GLU A 99 -11.75 -11.34 -17.52
N ALA A 100 -12.98 -11.33 -18.01
CA ALA A 100 -14.15 -11.82 -17.27
C ALA A 100 -14.06 -13.30 -16.87
N SER A 101 -13.27 -14.11 -17.57
CA SER A 101 -13.05 -15.53 -17.27
C SER A 101 -12.24 -15.73 -15.96
N THR A 102 -11.39 -14.76 -15.61
CA THR A 102 -10.60 -14.75 -14.39
C THR A 102 -11.37 -14.24 -13.17
N ALA A 103 -12.53 -13.64 -13.36
CA ALA A 103 -13.27 -12.98 -12.28
C ALA A 103 -13.67 -13.94 -11.17
N ARG A 104 -13.40 -13.55 -9.92
CA ARG A 104 -13.75 -14.31 -8.70
C ARG A 104 -14.33 -13.35 -7.66
N TYR A 105 -15.44 -13.77 -7.07
CA TYR A 105 -16.03 -13.03 -5.95
C TYR A 105 -15.26 -13.28 -4.66
N LEU A 106 -15.07 -12.24 -3.89
CA LEU A 106 -14.66 -12.33 -2.50
C LEU A 106 -15.84 -12.71 -1.62
N THR A 107 -15.52 -13.29 -0.45
CA THR A 107 -16.47 -13.48 0.63
C THR A 107 -15.92 -12.91 1.93
N PHE A 108 -16.82 -12.68 2.88
CA PHE A 108 -16.53 -12.19 4.22
C PHE A 108 -17.28 -13.09 5.20
N LYS A 109 -16.58 -13.95 5.91
CA LYS A 109 -17.16 -15.01 6.75
C LYS A 109 -18.19 -15.86 5.97
N GLY A 110 -17.86 -16.20 4.73
CA GLY A 110 -18.69 -16.98 3.82
C GLY A 110 -19.81 -16.20 3.13
N GLN A 111 -20.03 -14.93 3.44
CA GLN A 111 -21.03 -14.07 2.81
C GLN A 111 -20.42 -13.19 1.73
N ARG A 112 -21.17 -12.89 0.66
CA ARG A 112 -20.69 -11.99 -0.43
C ARG A 112 -20.66 -10.53 -0.05
N GLY A 113 -21.51 -10.11 0.85
CA GLY A 113 -21.58 -8.75 1.33
C GLY A 113 -20.98 -8.61 2.71
N VAL A 114 -20.65 -7.38 3.08
CA VAL A 114 -20.19 -7.01 4.41
C VAL A 114 -20.61 -5.57 4.74
N ARG A 115 -20.97 -5.36 5.99
CA ARG A 115 -21.15 -4.04 6.56
C ARG A 115 -19.89 -3.71 7.37
N ILE A 116 -19.28 -2.57 7.08
CA ILE A 116 -18.10 -2.08 7.79
C ILE A 116 -18.50 -0.86 8.60
N GLU A 117 -18.50 -0.99 9.90
CA GLU A 117 -18.86 0.09 10.81
C GLU A 117 -17.84 1.24 10.72
N ARG A 118 -18.28 2.43 11.09
CA ARG A 118 -17.41 3.61 11.22
C ARG A 118 -16.19 3.30 12.08
N GLY A 119 -15.00 3.69 11.62
CA GLY A 119 -13.75 3.49 12.35
C GLY A 119 -13.20 2.06 12.26
N GLN A 120 -13.81 1.16 11.46
CA GLN A 120 -13.42 -0.24 11.36
C GLN A 120 -12.80 -0.57 10.00
N ALA A 121 -12.10 -1.69 9.98
CA ALA A 121 -11.63 -2.35 8.77
C ALA A 121 -11.98 -3.84 8.81
N VAL A 122 -12.10 -4.46 7.64
CA VAL A 122 -12.36 -5.89 7.50
C VAL A 122 -11.42 -6.51 6.48
N VAL A 123 -11.14 -7.79 6.66
CA VAL A 123 -10.37 -8.58 5.70
C VAL A 123 -11.30 -9.63 5.09
N SER A 124 -11.22 -9.84 3.79
CA SER A 124 -11.98 -10.89 3.11
C SER A 124 -11.51 -12.29 3.53
N ASP A 125 -12.34 -13.27 3.29
CA ASP A 125 -11.90 -14.67 3.33
C ASP A 125 -10.80 -14.89 2.28
N VAL A 126 -10.01 -15.95 2.47
CA VAL A 126 -8.96 -16.35 1.53
C VAL A 126 -9.60 -16.84 0.23
N LEU A 127 -9.15 -16.24 -0.87
CA LEU A 127 -9.62 -16.61 -2.21
C LEU A 127 -8.49 -17.29 -2.99
N ARG A 128 -8.76 -18.44 -3.60
CA ARG A 128 -7.87 -19.02 -4.63
C ARG A 128 -7.92 -18.15 -5.87
N TYR A 129 -6.80 -17.53 -6.18
CA TYR A 129 -6.61 -16.66 -7.34
C TYR A 129 -5.14 -16.65 -7.72
N HIS A 130 -4.84 -17.05 -8.97
CA HIS A 130 -3.47 -17.01 -9.48
C HIS A 130 -3.10 -15.57 -9.82
N LEU A 131 -2.48 -14.88 -8.85
CA LEU A 131 -1.98 -13.52 -9.01
C LEU A 131 -0.52 -13.58 -9.49
N ARG A 132 -0.24 -13.00 -10.66
CA ARG A 132 1.13 -12.92 -11.17
C ARG A 132 1.86 -11.74 -10.53
N PRO A 133 3.18 -11.83 -10.28
CA PRO A 133 3.96 -10.67 -9.89
C PRO A 133 3.82 -9.52 -10.90
N LEU A 134 3.79 -8.28 -10.42
CA LEU A 134 3.67 -7.06 -11.22
C LEU A 134 2.39 -6.99 -12.09
N GLN A 135 1.37 -7.71 -11.70
CA GLN A 135 0.08 -7.73 -12.40
C GLN A 135 -0.74 -6.47 -12.08
N ARG A 136 -1.47 -5.98 -13.09
CA ARG A 136 -2.59 -5.08 -12.87
C ARG A 136 -3.82 -5.90 -12.50
N LEU A 137 -4.38 -5.62 -11.34
CA LEU A 137 -5.58 -6.27 -10.83
C LEU A 137 -6.74 -5.28 -10.80
N SER A 138 -7.89 -5.70 -11.29
CA SER A 138 -9.14 -4.95 -11.19
C SER A 138 -9.93 -5.41 -9.98
N ILE A 139 -10.36 -4.47 -9.16
CA ILE A 139 -11.26 -4.69 -8.04
C ILE A 139 -12.58 -3.97 -8.32
N THR A 140 -13.68 -4.70 -8.37
CA THR A 140 -15.01 -4.10 -8.55
C THR A 140 -15.80 -4.27 -7.26
N ILE A 141 -16.18 -3.14 -6.65
CA ILE A 141 -16.94 -3.07 -5.41
C ILE A 141 -18.36 -2.62 -5.76
N CYS A 142 -19.35 -3.42 -5.40
CA CYS A 142 -20.77 -3.05 -5.53
C CYS A 142 -21.26 -2.59 -4.16
N TYR A 143 -21.55 -1.32 -4.05
CA TYR A 143 -22.03 -0.71 -2.82
C TYR A 143 -23.55 -0.85 -2.62
N GLY A 144 -23.95 -0.89 -1.36
CA GLY A 144 -25.29 -0.57 -0.90
C GLY A 144 -25.34 0.86 -0.39
N GLN A 145 -25.58 1.02 0.91
CA GLN A 145 -25.48 2.31 1.56
C GLN A 145 -24.01 2.69 1.74
N ALA A 146 -23.64 3.91 1.39
CA ALA A 146 -22.31 4.46 1.62
C ALA A 146 -22.40 5.79 2.38
N PRO A 147 -21.38 6.16 3.17
CA PRO A 147 -21.35 7.42 3.89
C PRO A 147 -21.10 8.60 2.93
N GLN A 148 -21.56 9.79 3.30
CA GLN A 148 -21.29 11.03 2.55
C GLN A 148 -19.78 11.36 2.50
N ASN A 149 -19.03 10.99 3.54
CA ASN A 149 -17.58 11.08 3.57
C ASN A 149 -17.01 9.68 3.71
N ALA A 150 -16.44 9.18 2.63
CA ALA A 150 -15.84 7.85 2.59
C ALA A 150 -14.41 7.85 3.16
N THR A 151 -13.89 6.67 3.41
CA THR A 151 -12.46 6.45 3.56
C THR A 151 -11.87 6.25 2.16
N SER A 152 -10.84 7.02 1.80
CA SER A 152 -10.26 7.00 0.45
C SER A 152 -8.74 7.08 0.48
N HIS A 153 -8.14 7.01 -0.70
CA HIS A 153 -6.82 7.52 -1.01
C HIS A 153 -6.93 8.44 -2.23
N ARG A 154 -6.65 9.73 -2.03
CA ARG A 154 -6.94 10.78 -3.01
C ARG A 154 -5.96 10.82 -4.18
N GLY A 155 -4.75 10.35 -3.96
CA GLY A 155 -3.65 10.42 -4.94
C GLY A 155 -3.43 9.11 -5.70
N SER A 156 -4.47 8.40 -6.14
CA SER A 156 -4.31 7.08 -6.77
C SER A 156 -3.44 7.06 -8.03
N ARG A 157 -3.35 8.18 -8.76
CA ARG A 157 -2.70 8.29 -10.09
C ARG A 157 -3.20 7.20 -11.05
N THR A 158 -4.39 6.70 -10.76
CA THR A 158 -5.08 5.65 -11.50
C THR A 158 -6.55 5.96 -11.52
N THR A 159 -7.15 5.93 -12.68
CA THR A 159 -8.56 6.22 -12.84
C THR A 159 -9.40 5.08 -12.29
N SER A 160 -10.30 5.39 -11.39
CA SER A 160 -11.40 4.55 -10.93
C SER A 160 -12.67 4.90 -11.69
N PHE A 161 -13.49 3.91 -11.95
CA PHE A 161 -14.68 4.03 -12.77
C PHE A 161 -15.93 3.73 -11.95
N ILE A 162 -16.96 4.53 -12.10
CA ILE A 162 -18.20 4.42 -11.35
C ILE A 162 -19.37 4.28 -12.31
N MET A 163 -20.30 3.39 -11.98
CA MET A 163 -21.60 3.24 -12.67
C MET A 163 -22.70 3.04 -11.64
N PRO A 164 -23.92 3.55 -11.90
CA PRO A 164 -25.08 3.27 -11.06
C PRO A 164 -25.43 1.78 -11.03
N GLY A 165 -25.91 1.32 -9.88
CA GLY A 165 -26.35 -0.05 -9.67
C GLY A 165 -25.24 -1.08 -9.57
N GLY A 166 -25.62 -2.34 -9.36
CA GLY A 166 -24.71 -3.47 -9.24
C GLY A 166 -24.34 -4.04 -10.61
N VAL A 167 -23.08 -4.48 -10.76
CA VAL A 167 -22.57 -5.12 -11.98
C VAL A 167 -22.07 -6.53 -11.69
N LYS A 168 -22.22 -7.45 -12.65
CA LYS A 168 -21.65 -8.80 -12.62
C LYS A 168 -20.45 -8.89 -13.57
N PRO A 169 -19.51 -9.85 -13.35
CA PRO A 169 -18.27 -9.93 -14.14
C PRO A 169 -18.43 -9.97 -15.66
N LYS A 170 -19.50 -10.61 -16.15
CA LYS A 170 -19.77 -10.75 -17.60
C LYS A 170 -20.64 -9.64 -18.18
N GLN A 171 -21.07 -8.68 -17.36
CA GLN A 171 -21.84 -7.54 -17.81
C GLN A 171 -20.91 -6.39 -18.23
N PRO A 172 -21.25 -5.61 -19.24
CA PRO A 172 -20.53 -4.40 -19.58
C PRO A 172 -20.50 -3.44 -18.38
N PHE A 173 -19.35 -2.85 -18.14
CA PHE A 173 -19.19 -1.77 -17.16
C PHE A 173 -19.33 -0.43 -17.89
N VAL A 174 -20.49 0.19 -17.80
CA VAL A 174 -20.76 1.47 -18.45
C VAL A 174 -20.50 2.59 -17.45
N ALA A 175 -19.26 3.08 -17.42
CA ALA A 175 -18.85 4.13 -16.51
C ALA A 175 -19.59 5.44 -16.82
N THR A 176 -20.28 6.00 -15.83
CA THR A 176 -20.92 7.32 -15.89
C THR A 176 -20.04 8.40 -15.28
N GLU A 177 -19.07 8.00 -14.45
CA GLU A 177 -18.13 8.91 -13.82
C GLU A 177 -16.74 8.28 -13.71
N ARG A 178 -15.72 9.13 -13.67
CA ARG A 178 -14.31 8.77 -13.51
C ARG A 178 -13.66 9.68 -12.47
N VAL A 179 -12.89 9.08 -11.56
CA VAL A 179 -12.16 9.79 -10.52
C VAL A 179 -10.78 9.19 -10.37
N ASP A 180 -9.78 9.98 -9.99
CA ASP A 180 -8.42 9.50 -9.73
C ASP A 180 -8.20 9.29 -8.22
N HIS A 181 -9.10 8.50 -7.62
CA HIS A 181 -9.12 8.15 -6.19
C HIS A 181 -9.42 6.66 -6.04
N TRP A 182 -8.91 6.05 -4.94
CA TRP A 182 -9.35 4.74 -4.46
C TRP A 182 -10.25 4.93 -3.23
N TYR A 183 -11.28 4.10 -3.10
CA TYR A 183 -12.20 4.16 -1.95
C TYR A 183 -12.27 2.80 -1.24
N ASN A 184 -12.16 2.82 0.06
CA ASN A 184 -12.25 1.69 0.97
C ASN A 184 -11.23 0.56 0.78
N LEU A 185 -10.60 0.38 -0.37
CA LEU A 185 -9.58 -0.65 -0.58
C LEU A 185 -8.25 -0.20 0.07
N ALA A 186 -7.78 -0.95 1.08
CA ALA A 186 -6.60 -0.58 1.87
C ALA A 186 -5.36 -1.44 1.57
N ALA A 187 -5.53 -2.75 1.36
CA ALA A 187 -4.40 -3.64 1.08
C ALA A 187 -4.84 -4.90 0.33
N ILE A 188 -3.89 -5.52 -0.35
CA ILE A 188 -3.97 -6.84 -0.97
C ILE A 188 -2.82 -7.68 -0.43
N GLU A 189 -3.14 -8.87 0.05
CA GLU A 189 -2.19 -9.77 0.67
C GLU A 189 -2.20 -11.11 -0.06
N VAL A 190 -1.02 -11.71 -0.21
CA VAL A 190 -0.84 -13.03 -0.81
C VAL A 190 -0.36 -14.04 0.23
N ALA A 191 -0.82 -15.28 0.10
CA ALA A 191 -0.36 -16.36 0.95
C ALA A 191 1.10 -16.70 0.67
N VAL A 192 1.85 -16.91 1.73
CA VAL A 192 3.21 -17.44 1.64
C VAL A 192 3.13 -18.95 1.50
N GLY A 193 4.01 -19.53 0.66
CA GLY A 193 4.10 -20.99 0.47
C GLY A 193 4.31 -21.74 1.79
N GLU A 194 3.71 -22.92 1.91
CA GLU A 194 3.84 -23.78 3.07
C GLU A 194 5.16 -24.56 3.05
N GLY A 195 5.79 -24.72 4.22
CA GLY A 195 6.97 -25.53 4.44
C GLY A 195 8.18 -24.76 5.00
N GLU A 196 9.06 -25.46 5.71
CA GLU A 196 10.27 -24.89 6.31
C GLU A 196 11.27 -24.34 5.27
N ALA A 197 11.18 -24.81 4.02
CA ALA A 197 12.03 -24.39 2.91
C ALA A 197 11.49 -23.15 2.16
N ALA A 198 10.25 -22.71 2.40
CA ALA A 198 9.67 -21.56 1.73
C ALA A 198 10.16 -20.28 2.42
N LYS A 199 11.16 -19.63 1.82
CA LYS A 199 11.63 -18.32 2.30
C LYS A 199 10.48 -17.30 2.16
N LYS A 200 10.07 -16.72 3.29
CA LYS A 200 9.05 -15.66 3.29
C LYS A 200 9.58 -14.46 2.48
N PRO A 201 8.82 -13.95 1.49
CA PRO A 201 9.22 -12.74 0.76
C PRO A 201 9.43 -11.57 1.72
N GLU A 202 10.40 -10.73 1.41
CA GLU A 202 10.55 -9.45 2.09
C GLU A 202 9.47 -8.48 1.64
N VAL A 203 9.05 -7.59 2.54
CA VAL A 203 8.09 -6.52 2.24
C VAL A 203 8.67 -5.21 2.72
N VAL A 204 8.73 -4.22 1.84
CA VAL A 204 9.15 -2.86 2.15
C VAL A 204 7.94 -1.92 2.17
N ALA A 205 7.70 -1.31 3.33
CA ALA A 205 6.69 -0.27 3.50
C ALA A 205 7.34 1.11 3.35
N ILE A 206 6.77 1.96 2.50
CA ILE A 206 7.37 3.25 2.14
C ILE A 206 6.44 4.36 2.57
N ILE A 207 6.78 5.03 3.67
CA ILE A 207 6.04 6.21 4.13
C ILE A 207 6.59 7.46 3.47
N GLY A 208 5.71 8.31 2.95
CA GLY A 208 6.10 9.48 2.18
C GLY A 208 4.98 10.50 1.97
N ASN A 209 5.29 11.49 1.16
CA ASN A 209 4.38 12.56 0.74
C ASN A 209 3.97 12.41 -0.73
N SER A 210 3.62 13.53 -1.40
CA SER A 210 3.22 13.56 -2.82
C SER A 210 4.25 12.97 -3.78
N ILE A 211 5.55 13.01 -3.46
CA ILE A 211 6.61 12.44 -4.29
C ILE A 211 6.53 10.90 -4.24
N THR A 212 6.23 10.33 -3.09
CA THR A 212 6.01 8.87 -2.95
C THR A 212 4.64 8.47 -3.49
N ASP A 213 3.59 9.23 -3.21
CA ASP A 213 2.26 9.09 -3.78
C ASP A 213 2.27 9.10 -5.33
N GLY A 214 3.19 9.87 -5.93
CA GLY A 214 3.48 9.85 -7.35
C GLY A 214 2.95 11.06 -8.13
N ARG A 215 2.80 12.24 -7.50
CA ARG A 215 2.46 13.46 -8.23
C ARG A 215 3.51 13.76 -9.30
N GLY A 216 3.07 14.02 -10.54
CA GLY A 216 3.94 14.17 -11.72
C GLY A 216 4.19 12.84 -12.47
N SER A 217 3.72 11.71 -11.95
CA SER A 217 3.68 10.47 -12.73
C SER A 217 2.53 10.50 -13.73
N THR A 218 2.58 9.64 -14.74
CA THR A 218 1.55 9.57 -15.78
C THR A 218 0.34 8.78 -15.28
N THR A 219 -0.84 9.38 -15.26
CA THR A 219 -2.09 8.71 -14.86
C THR A 219 -2.28 7.40 -15.65
N ASN A 220 -2.61 6.33 -14.96
CA ASN A 220 -2.81 4.96 -15.45
C ASN A 220 -1.55 4.24 -15.94
N ALA A 221 -0.38 4.89 -16.01
CA ALA A 221 0.85 4.24 -16.47
C ALA A 221 1.51 3.36 -15.40
N GLN A 222 1.14 3.52 -14.12
CA GLN A 222 1.78 2.83 -12.98
C GLN A 222 3.30 3.04 -13.00
N ASN A 223 3.73 4.28 -13.10
CA ASN A 223 5.14 4.66 -13.26
C ASN A 223 5.64 5.61 -12.16
N ARG A 224 5.11 5.43 -10.93
CA ARG A 224 5.70 6.02 -9.72
C ARG A 224 7.07 5.41 -9.47
N TRP A 225 7.91 6.05 -8.71
CA TRP A 225 9.20 5.46 -8.36
C TRP A 225 9.06 4.12 -7.61
N THR A 226 8.00 3.93 -6.84
CA THR A 226 7.69 2.68 -6.12
C THR A 226 7.28 1.55 -7.07
N ASP A 227 6.52 1.84 -8.14
CA ASP A 227 6.19 0.87 -9.19
C ASP A 227 7.47 0.43 -9.91
N ARG A 228 8.32 1.39 -10.30
CA ARG A 228 9.58 1.08 -10.96
C ARG A 228 10.55 0.33 -10.05
N MET A 229 10.56 0.62 -8.75
CA MET A 229 11.31 -0.15 -7.76
C MET A 229 10.83 -1.61 -7.71
N ALA A 230 9.52 -1.86 -7.71
CA ALA A 230 8.96 -3.21 -7.74
C ALA A 230 9.36 -3.97 -9.01
N GLU A 231 9.34 -3.30 -10.17
CA GLU A 231 9.83 -3.87 -11.44
C GLU A 231 11.31 -4.23 -11.37
N GLN A 232 12.16 -3.34 -10.84
CA GLN A 232 13.59 -3.61 -10.64
C GLN A 232 13.82 -4.81 -9.72
N LEU A 233 12.98 -5.00 -8.71
CA LEU A 233 13.01 -6.14 -7.81
C LEU A 233 12.35 -7.39 -8.42
N GLN A 234 11.87 -7.33 -9.65
CA GLN A 234 11.32 -8.44 -10.43
C GLN A 234 10.20 -9.21 -9.71
N GLY A 235 9.37 -8.51 -8.92
CA GLY A 235 8.27 -9.12 -8.19
C GLY A 235 8.67 -10.11 -7.10
N THR A 236 9.90 -9.99 -6.56
CA THR A 236 10.41 -10.85 -5.48
C THR A 236 10.30 -10.23 -4.10
N VAL A 237 9.98 -8.94 -4.03
CA VAL A 237 9.81 -8.15 -2.80
C VAL A 237 8.47 -7.43 -2.86
N GLY A 238 7.73 -7.45 -1.75
CA GLY A 238 6.53 -6.62 -1.58
C GLY A 238 6.93 -5.15 -1.50
N VAL A 239 6.35 -4.29 -2.32
CA VAL A 239 6.59 -2.84 -2.30
C VAL A 239 5.27 -2.13 -2.04
N LEU A 240 5.16 -1.48 -0.87
CA LEU A 240 3.94 -0.82 -0.42
C LEU A 240 4.12 0.70 -0.47
N ASN A 241 3.34 1.36 -1.31
CA ASN A 241 3.34 2.81 -1.42
C ASN A 241 2.35 3.42 -0.42
N LEU A 242 2.87 4.02 0.65
CA LEU A 242 2.09 4.66 1.71
C LEU A 242 2.29 6.18 1.72
N GLY A 243 2.58 6.74 0.54
CA GLY A 243 2.64 8.18 0.31
C GLY A 243 1.26 8.83 0.39
N ILE A 244 1.21 10.07 0.84
CA ILE A 244 0.02 10.92 0.84
C ILE A 244 0.38 12.30 0.31
N GLY A 245 -0.37 12.79 -0.68
CA GLY A 245 -0.18 14.13 -1.24
C GLY A 245 -0.25 15.23 -0.17
N GLY A 246 0.73 16.14 -0.13
CA GLY A 246 0.77 17.26 0.82
C GLY A 246 0.95 16.88 2.29
N ASN A 247 1.33 15.65 2.59
CA ASN A 247 1.45 15.15 3.96
C ASN A 247 2.73 15.64 4.65
N CYS A 248 2.59 16.04 5.92
CA CYS A 248 3.70 16.38 6.80
C CYS A 248 4.08 15.21 7.72
N VAL A 249 5.29 15.28 8.28
CA VAL A 249 5.78 14.32 9.27
C VAL A 249 5.21 14.61 10.64
N VAL A 250 5.31 15.87 11.08
CA VAL A 250 5.10 16.26 12.49
C VAL A 250 3.69 16.78 12.73
N ARG A 251 3.27 17.80 11.95
CA ARG A 251 1.95 18.43 12.10
C ARG A 251 1.52 19.15 10.84
N GLY A 252 0.22 19.36 10.68
CA GLY A 252 -0.34 20.07 9.53
C GLY A 252 -0.25 19.25 8.24
N GLY A 253 -0.26 19.94 7.10
CA GLY A 253 -0.36 19.29 5.80
C GLY A 253 -1.74 18.71 5.53
N LEU A 254 -1.82 17.82 4.56
CA LEU A 254 -3.04 17.11 4.23
C LEU A 254 -3.08 15.76 4.97
N SER A 255 -4.27 15.37 5.44
CA SER A 255 -4.50 14.15 6.19
C SER A 255 -3.74 14.09 7.53
N GLN A 256 -3.72 12.92 8.17
CA GLN A 256 -2.97 12.71 9.41
C GLN A 256 -1.46 12.78 9.16
N PRO A 257 -0.68 13.51 9.97
CA PRO A 257 0.77 13.55 9.83
C PRO A 257 1.40 12.16 10.07
N ALA A 258 2.61 11.97 9.57
CA ALA A 258 3.27 10.66 9.63
C ALA A 258 3.40 10.11 11.05
N VAL A 259 3.65 10.95 12.05
CA VAL A 259 3.76 10.53 13.47
C VAL A 259 2.49 9.88 14.01
N GLU A 260 1.32 10.26 13.49
CA GLU A 260 0.03 9.70 13.90
C GLU A 260 -0.34 8.41 13.15
N ARG A 261 0.11 8.27 11.89
CA ARG A 261 -0.27 7.16 11.02
C ARG A 261 0.79 6.07 10.86
N PHE A 262 2.00 6.27 11.40
CA PHE A 262 3.13 5.35 11.22
C PHE A 262 2.83 3.92 11.67
N ASP A 263 2.20 3.75 12.83
CA ASP A 263 1.88 2.42 13.35
C ASP A 263 0.86 1.73 12.43
N ARG A 264 -0.27 2.38 12.15
CA ARG A 264 -1.34 1.85 11.31
C ARG A 264 -0.91 1.59 9.87
N ASP A 265 -0.27 2.58 9.25
CA ASP A 265 0.02 2.52 7.81
C ASP A 265 1.27 1.71 7.50
N VAL A 266 2.25 1.64 8.41
CA VAL A 266 3.54 0.99 8.19
C VAL A 266 3.68 -0.29 9.00
N LEU A 267 3.60 -0.20 10.33
CA LEU A 267 3.95 -1.31 11.22
C LEU A 267 2.89 -2.42 11.28
N GLU A 268 1.64 -2.11 10.95
CA GLU A 268 0.51 -3.05 10.93
C GLU A 268 0.27 -3.68 9.55
N GLN A 269 1.09 -3.35 8.54
CA GLN A 269 1.01 -4.03 7.25
C GLN A 269 1.56 -5.45 7.35
N GLU A 270 0.87 -6.38 6.68
CA GLU A 270 1.16 -7.80 6.81
C GLU A 270 2.52 -8.16 6.20
N GLY A 271 3.39 -8.70 7.02
CA GLY A 271 4.67 -9.23 6.58
C GLY A 271 5.78 -8.22 6.32
N VAL A 272 5.61 -6.95 6.71
CA VAL A 272 6.67 -5.93 6.57
C VAL A 272 7.94 -6.38 7.28
N THR A 273 9.07 -6.22 6.60
CA THR A 273 10.42 -6.50 7.11
C THR A 273 11.33 -5.28 7.04
N ARG A 274 10.98 -4.34 6.16
CA ARG A 274 11.78 -3.13 5.89
C ARG A 274 10.89 -1.91 5.77
N VAL A 275 11.39 -0.76 6.18
CA VAL A 275 10.72 0.54 6.08
C VAL A 275 11.61 1.52 5.34
N ILE A 276 11.04 2.34 4.46
CA ILE A 276 11.71 3.52 3.89
C ILE A 276 10.93 4.76 4.34
N VAL A 277 11.63 5.74 4.91
CA VAL A 277 11.07 7.05 5.27
C VAL A 277 11.55 8.06 4.25
N PHE A 278 10.64 8.56 3.41
CA PHE A 278 10.93 9.59 2.42
C PHE A 278 9.92 10.74 2.54
N GLN A 279 10.14 11.61 3.51
CA GLN A 279 9.18 12.65 3.87
C GLN A 279 9.90 13.87 4.50
N GLY A 280 9.20 15.00 4.73
CA GLY A 280 9.71 16.18 5.40
C GLY A 280 9.72 17.46 4.54
N VAL A 281 9.59 17.34 3.21
CA VAL A 281 9.61 18.51 2.33
C VAL A 281 8.44 19.48 2.60
N ASN A 282 7.25 18.95 2.95
CA ASN A 282 6.08 19.79 3.26
C ASN A 282 6.21 20.47 4.62
N ASP A 283 6.82 19.81 5.60
CA ASP A 283 7.13 20.42 6.91
C ASP A 283 8.05 21.62 6.73
N ILE A 284 9.12 21.47 5.95
CA ILE A 284 10.09 22.53 5.67
C ILE A 284 9.44 23.64 4.82
N GLY A 285 8.80 23.28 3.71
CA GLY A 285 8.22 24.22 2.75
C GLY A 285 7.08 25.07 3.33
N GLY A 286 6.38 24.59 4.33
CA GLY A 286 5.32 25.30 5.06
C GLY A 286 5.79 25.99 6.35
N SER A 287 7.09 25.94 6.67
CA SER A 287 7.60 26.40 7.97
C SER A 287 7.88 27.91 8.00
N ASN A 288 7.49 28.55 9.11
CA ASN A 288 7.96 29.88 9.48
C ASN A 288 9.10 29.87 10.52
N ASN A 289 9.46 28.69 11.03
CA ASN A 289 10.56 28.47 11.96
C ASN A 289 11.34 27.21 11.57
N VAL A 290 12.23 27.37 10.61
CA VAL A 290 12.95 26.28 9.95
C VAL A 290 13.90 25.50 10.87
N GLU A 291 14.50 26.19 11.86
CA GLU A 291 15.39 25.53 12.84
C GLU A 291 14.60 24.58 13.72
N GLN A 292 13.47 25.03 14.26
CA GLN A 292 12.58 24.19 15.06
C GLN A 292 12.01 23.03 14.22
N THR A 293 11.63 23.29 12.96
CA THR A 293 11.12 22.26 12.05
C THR A 293 12.18 21.19 11.77
N ALA A 294 13.42 21.56 11.51
CA ALA A 294 14.51 20.59 11.30
C ALA A 294 14.72 19.72 12.54
N LYS A 295 14.70 20.31 13.73
CA LYS A 295 14.82 19.57 15.00
C LYS A 295 13.66 18.59 15.18
N GLU A 296 12.42 19.03 14.99
CA GLU A 296 11.23 18.20 15.15
C GLU A 296 11.17 17.04 14.13
N LEU A 297 11.64 17.28 12.89
CA LEU A 297 11.78 16.22 11.89
C LEU A 297 12.76 15.15 12.35
N ILE A 298 13.91 15.53 12.89
CA ILE A 298 14.92 14.61 13.40
C ILE A 298 14.35 13.79 14.57
N GLU A 299 13.68 14.43 15.53
CA GLU A 299 13.04 13.76 16.68
C GLU A 299 11.95 12.75 16.21
N ALA A 300 11.18 13.12 15.19
CA ALA A 300 10.19 12.22 14.59
C ALA A 300 10.86 11.01 13.91
N TYR A 301 11.93 11.21 13.16
CA TYR A 301 12.68 10.12 12.55
C TYR A 301 13.29 9.18 13.59
N GLU A 302 13.87 9.71 14.68
CA GLU A 302 14.35 8.87 15.78
C GLU A 302 13.23 8.04 16.41
N THR A 303 12.03 8.60 16.49
CA THR A 303 10.83 7.86 16.95
C THR A 303 10.46 6.73 16.01
N PHE A 304 10.47 6.97 14.68
CA PHE A 304 10.19 5.93 13.69
C PHE A 304 11.25 4.82 13.73
N ILE A 305 12.51 5.19 13.84
CA ILE A 305 13.64 4.24 13.96
C ILE A 305 13.45 3.34 15.17
N ARG A 306 13.23 3.93 16.35
CA ARG A 306 12.99 3.17 17.57
C ARG A 306 11.80 2.21 17.42
N LYS A 307 10.66 2.68 16.93
CA LYS A 307 9.45 1.85 16.73
C LYS A 307 9.69 0.70 15.74
N ALA A 308 10.41 0.94 14.65
CA ALA A 308 10.74 -0.08 13.67
C ALA A 308 11.68 -1.14 14.28
N HIS A 309 12.74 -0.72 14.98
CA HIS A 309 13.68 -1.62 15.64
C HIS A 309 13.03 -2.44 16.77
N GLU A 310 12.07 -1.87 17.54
CA GLU A 310 11.28 -2.61 18.53
C GLU A 310 10.46 -3.75 17.91
N ARG A 311 10.15 -3.67 16.60
CA ARG A 311 9.48 -4.72 15.82
C ARG A 311 10.45 -5.62 15.06
N GLY A 312 11.76 -5.42 15.20
CA GLY A 312 12.79 -6.16 14.47
C GLY A 312 12.88 -5.82 12.99
N LEU A 313 12.35 -4.66 12.58
CA LEU A 313 12.36 -4.19 11.20
C LEU A 313 13.62 -3.38 10.92
N LYS A 314 14.15 -3.47 9.71
CA LYS A 314 15.14 -2.52 9.21
C LYS A 314 14.45 -1.24 8.74
N ILE A 315 15.04 -0.08 9.02
CA ILE A 315 14.50 1.21 8.60
C ILE A 315 15.55 2.06 7.91
N TYR A 316 15.20 2.59 6.75
CA TYR A 316 16.09 3.35 5.87
C TYR A 316 15.59 4.77 5.72
N GLY A 317 16.51 5.73 5.80
CA GLY A 317 16.21 7.14 5.54
C GLY A 317 16.47 7.50 4.09
N ALA A 318 15.53 8.17 3.46
CA ALA A 318 15.74 8.77 2.15
C ALA A 318 15.93 10.29 2.29
N THR A 319 16.96 10.85 1.65
CA THR A 319 17.24 12.29 1.73
C THR A 319 16.20 13.09 0.95
N ILE A 320 15.78 14.23 1.52
CA ILE A 320 14.81 15.15 0.93
C ILE A 320 15.41 15.75 -0.35
N THR A 321 14.73 15.59 -1.48
CA THR A 321 15.14 16.11 -2.78
C THR A 321 15.21 17.63 -2.80
N PRO A 322 16.04 18.24 -3.67
CA PRO A 322 16.07 19.69 -3.84
C PRO A 322 14.71 20.20 -4.33
N PHE A 323 14.38 21.44 -3.98
CA PHE A 323 13.13 22.10 -4.39
C PHE A 323 13.34 23.59 -4.74
N GLY A 324 14.56 23.96 -5.13
CA GLY A 324 14.89 25.29 -5.65
C GLY A 324 13.99 25.67 -6.82
N GLN A 325 13.58 26.94 -6.88
CA GLN A 325 12.58 27.50 -7.79
C GLN A 325 11.11 27.09 -7.54
N SER A 326 10.82 26.12 -6.67
CA SER A 326 9.44 25.87 -6.26
C SER A 326 8.92 26.95 -5.31
N ASN A 327 7.61 26.96 -5.09
CA ASN A 327 6.98 27.86 -4.11
C ASN A 327 7.42 27.60 -2.66
N TYR A 328 8.06 26.48 -2.40
CA TYR A 328 8.61 26.10 -1.09
C TYR A 328 10.01 26.68 -0.84
N TRP A 329 10.67 27.18 -1.89
CA TRP A 329 12.07 27.54 -1.79
C TRP A 329 12.30 28.89 -1.07
N SER A 330 13.23 28.87 -0.16
CA SER A 330 13.94 30.03 0.39
C SER A 330 15.32 29.58 0.87
N HIS A 331 16.24 30.52 1.09
CA HIS A 331 17.56 30.20 1.66
C HIS A 331 17.45 29.50 3.02
N PHE A 332 16.46 29.87 3.83
CA PHE A 332 16.24 29.26 5.14
C PHE A 332 15.69 27.84 5.02
N HIS A 333 14.75 27.60 4.09
CA HIS A 333 14.22 26.26 3.83
C HIS A 333 15.31 25.33 3.28
N GLU A 334 16.19 25.85 2.41
CA GLU A 334 17.33 25.08 1.91
C GLU A 334 18.33 24.74 3.02
N ALA A 335 18.59 25.65 3.95
CA ALA A 335 19.42 25.38 5.12
C ALA A 335 18.83 24.27 5.99
N ALA A 336 17.50 24.30 6.26
CA ALA A 336 16.83 23.24 7.01
C ALA A 336 16.89 21.89 6.26
N ARG A 337 16.62 21.86 4.94
CA ARG A 337 16.74 20.67 4.11
C ARG A 337 18.14 20.07 4.20
N THR A 338 19.15 20.91 4.07
CA THR A 338 20.55 20.48 4.15
C THR A 338 20.88 19.92 5.53
N THR A 339 20.44 20.57 6.60
CA THR A 339 20.62 20.10 7.99
C THR A 339 20.01 18.72 8.20
N VAL A 340 18.76 18.56 7.80
CA VAL A 340 18.04 17.25 7.93
C VAL A 340 18.72 16.18 7.08
N ASN A 341 19.09 16.50 5.84
CA ASN A 341 19.76 15.54 4.95
C ASN A 341 21.16 15.16 5.47
N GLU A 342 21.88 16.09 6.07
CA GLU A 342 23.17 15.78 6.69
C GLU A 342 23.00 14.85 7.88
N TRP A 343 21.97 15.06 8.71
CA TRP A 343 21.67 14.14 9.80
C TRP A 343 21.27 12.74 9.27
N ILE A 344 20.42 12.65 8.23
CA ILE A 344 20.07 11.37 7.62
C ILE A 344 21.32 10.62 7.16
N ARG A 345 22.27 11.31 6.52
CA ARG A 345 23.52 10.70 6.01
C ARG A 345 24.51 10.29 7.08
N LYS A 346 24.65 11.10 8.15
CA LYS A 346 25.80 11.00 9.06
C LYS A 346 25.46 10.51 10.46
N SER A 347 24.21 10.51 10.88
CA SER A 347 23.84 10.12 12.26
C SER A 347 24.11 8.64 12.57
N GLY A 348 24.14 7.78 11.54
CA GLY A 348 24.25 6.33 11.72
C GLY A 348 23.05 5.69 12.43
N LYS A 349 21.93 6.42 12.53
CA LYS A 349 20.71 5.94 13.20
C LYS A 349 19.85 5.06 12.28
N PHE A 350 19.74 5.41 11.01
CA PHE A 350 19.09 4.57 10.00
C PHE A 350 19.98 3.37 9.65
N ASP A 351 19.40 2.22 9.33
CA ASP A 351 20.10 1.02 8.88
C ASP A 351 20.72 1.19 7.48
N GLY A 352 20.41 2.27 6.79
CA GLY A 352 20.98 2.66 5.51
C GLY A 352 20.31 3.91 4.97
N VAL A 353 20.88 4.47 3.91
CA VAL A 353 20.45 5.76 3.34
C VAL A 353 20.26 5.65 1.84
N LEU A 354 19.06 6.04 1.36
CA LEU A 354 18.78 6.28 -0.05
C LEU A 354 19.03 7.77 -0.34
N ASP A 355 20.13 8.08 -1.01
CA ASP A 355 20.50 9.46 -1.27
C ASP A 355 19.80 10.02 -2.53
N PHE A 356 18.49 10.26 -2.42
CA PHE A 356 17.71 10.85 -3.49
C PHE A 356 18.07 12.31 -3.76
N ASP A 357 18.55 13.05 -2.77
CA ASP A 357 19.08 14.39 -2.99
C ASP A 357 20.27 14.39 -3.95
N LEU A 358 21.24 13.51 -3.72
CA LEU A 358 22.40 13.39 -4.62
C LEU A 358 22.00 12.90 -6.02
N LEU A 359 21.06 11.98 -6.10
CA LEU A 359 20.58 11.43 -7.37
C LEU A 359 19.87 12.50 -8.22
N MET A 360 18.97 13.27 -7.59
CA MET A 360 18.01 14.11 -8.29
C MET A 360 18.47 15.56 -8.52
N ARG A 361 19.50 15.98 -7.78
CA ARG A 361 20.00 17.38 -7.90
C ARG A 361 20.65 17.67 -9.24
N ASP A 362 20.45 18.87 -9.73
CA ASP A 362 21.27 19.41 -10.82
C ASP A 362 22.70 19.61 -10.32
N MET A 363 23.69 19.17 -11.08
CA MET A 363 25.09 19.25 -10.69
C MET A 363 25.67 20.67 -10.73
N ASN A 364 25.07 21.56 -11.55
CA ASN A 364 25.47 22.95 -11.65
C ASN A 364 24.72 23.83 -10.65
N ASN A 365 23.49 23.42 -10.26
CA ASN A 365 22.64 24.09 -9.28
C ASN A 365 22.10 23.12 -8.23
N PRO A 366 22.90 22.70 -7.24
CA PRO A 366 22.53 21.61 -6.32
C PRO A 366 21.29 21.83 -5.45
N THR A 367 20.78 23.05 -5.42
CA THR A 367 19.52 23.40 -4.72
C THR A 367 18.27 23.08 -5.56
N GLN A 368 18.44 22.65 -6.82
CA GLN A 368 17.37 22.42 -7.78
C GLN A 368 17.36 20.94 -8.22
N LEU A 369 16.19 20.46 -8.63
CA LEU A 369 16.06 19.22 -9.38
C LEU A 369 16.66 19.41 -10.78
N ARG A 370 17.13 18.31 -11.40
CA ARG A 370 17.47 18.30 -12.83
C ARG A 370 16.25 18.71 -13.64
N GLN A 371 16.42 19.67 -14.54
CA GLN A 371 15.31 20.24 -15.30
C GLN A 371 14.51 19.22 -16.07
N GLU A 372 15.16 18.24 -16.67
CA GLU A 372 14.52 17.17 -17.44
C GLU A 372 13.80 16.10 -16.62
N TRP A 373 13.97 16.11 -15.28
CA TRP A 373 13.42 15.10 -14.38
C TRP A 373 12.30 15.62 -13.47
N GLN A 374 11.82 16.82 -13.68
CA GLN A 374 10.83 17.45 -12.80
C GLN A 374 9.67 18.06 -13.60
N GLU A 375 8.59 18.43 -12.90
CA GLU A 375 7.40 19.04 -13.45
C GLU A 375 7.25 20.51 -12.98
N ASP A 376 7.41 20.77 -11.69
CA ASP A 376 7.12 22.04 -11.04
C ASP A 376 8.21 22.45 -10.02
N TRP A 377 9.45 21.99 -10.22
CA TRP A 377 10.61 22.19 -9.35
C TRP A 377 10.50 21.57 -7.94
N LEU A 378 9.46 20.79 -7.70
CA LEU A 378 9.22 20.04 -6.46
C LEU A 378 8.99 18.56 -6.73
N HIS A 379 8.16 18.25 -7.74
CA HIS A 379 7.75 16.90 -8.06
C HIS A 379 8.50 16.36 -9.27
N PRO A 380 9.05 15.14 -9.18
CA PRO A 380 9.59 14.46 -10.34
C PRO A 380 8.51 14.17 -11.40
N ASN A 381 8.89 14.23 -12.66
CA ASN A 381 8.10 13.70 -13.76
C ASN A 381 8.35 12.18 -13.93
N ALA A 382 7.74 11.55 -14.94
CA ALA A 382 7.87 10.12 -15.20
C ALA A 382 9.33 9.67 -15.37
N THR A 383 10.19 10.50 -16.00
CA THR A 383 11.62 10.20 -16.19
C THR A 383 12.38 10.25 -14.86
N GLY A 384 12.13 11.26 -14.04
CA GLY A 384 12.71 11.36 -12.70
C GLY A 384 12.28 10.20 -11.80
N TYR A 385 11.00 9.82 -11.84
CA TYR A 385 10.51 8.65 -11.11
C TYR A 385 11.13 7.35 -11.57
N HIS A 386 11.38 7.20 -12.88
CA HIS A 386 12.08 6.04 -13.40
C HIS A 386 13.50 5.95 -12.80
N ALA A 387 14.26 7.05 -12.81
CA ALA A 387 15.60 7.09 -12.22
C ALA A 387 15.59 6.78 -10.71
N MET A 388 14.63 7.34 -9.95
CA MET A 388 14.48 7.06 -8.52
C MET A 388 14.18 5.59 -8.25
N GLY A 389 13.27 4.99 -9.00
CA GLY A 389 12.88 3.60 -8.82
C GLY A 389 13.99 2.62 -9.17
N GLU A 390 14.73 2.86 -10.26
CA GLU A 390 15.92 2.08 -10.61
C GLU A 390 16.99 2.13 -9.52
N PHE A 391 17.31 3.34 -9.06
CA PHE A 391 18.26 3.54 -7.97
C PHE A 391 17.82 2.81 -6.70
N ALA A 392 16.58 2.98 -6.27
CA ALA A 392 16.04 2.37 -5.06
C ALA A 392 16.03 0.83 -5.13
N GLY A 393 15.62 0.26 -6.27
CA GLY A 393 15.61 -1.18 -6.47
C GLY A 393 17.02 -1.79 -6.50
N GLN A 394 17.97 -1.14 -7.18
CA GLN A 394 19.37 -1.56 -7.19
C GLN A 394 20.01 -1.43 -5.80
N TRP A 395 19.68 -0.35 -5.09
CA TRP A 395 20.18 -0.12 -3.74
C TRP A 395 19.66 -1.19 -2.77
N LEU A 396 18.36 -1.49 -2.79
CA LEU A 396 17.74 -2.45 -1.88
C LEU A 396 18.27 -3.88 -2.07
N ARG A 397 18.62 -4.28 -3.30
CA ARG A 397 19.24 -5.59 -3.58
C ARG A 397 20.60 -5.80 -2.89
N ARG A 398 21.27 -4.70 -2.48
CA ARG A 398 22.60 -4.74 -1.85
C ARG A 398 22.53 -4.74 -0.32
N GLN A 399 21.33 -4.56 0.27
CA GLN A 399 21.07 -4.55 1.71
C GLN A 399 20.71 -5.96 2.20
#